data_9d7a67c6b3f8fa4e90552deccb48477b
#
_entry.id   9d7a67c6b3f8fa4e90552deccb48477b
#
_cell.length_a   1.000
_cell.length_b   1.000
_cell.length_c   1.000
_cell.angle_alpha   90.00
_cell.angle_beta   90.00
_cell.angle_gamma   90.00
#
_symmetry.space_group_name_H-M   'P 1'
#
loop_
_entity.id
_entity.type
_entity.pdbx_description
1 polymer ?
#
loop_
_entity_poly.entity_id
_entity_poly.type
_entity_poly.pdbx_seq_one_letter_code
_entity_poly.pdbx_strand_id
1 'polypeptide(L)'
;MKELRVNANDAGQRLDRFVGKAVPLLPESLLQKYIRLKRIKVNGKGAKRDTRLELGDLLQLYINDEFFEKPREENSWLKVGTPRLSIVYEDENILLADKKPGVLCHSAGVWDYNTLIANIQAYLAQKGEWRPKEENAFAPALCNRIDRNTGGIVIAAKNAEALRILNDKIRDREIEKLYLCAVQGRPKPPEGRLENFLFKDAAKNQVYVKDKPEPGARSAVTEYRVLCSRGALSLVECRLLTGRTHQIRVQMAHAGWPLLGDGKYGRERFNRNFDEKGQALYSYRLRFDFPTDAGILNYLRGREFRVEKVDFAEKYFGIGDVRSLDRAPE
;
A
#
# COMPACT_ATOMS: atom_id res chain seq x y z
N MET A 1 24.67 -0.39 27.64
CA MET A 1 24.88 -1.38 26.55
C MET A 1 23.60 -2.20 26.43
N LYS A 2 23.10 -2.39 25.22
CA LYS A 2 21.92 -3.21 24.96
C LYS A 2 22.28 -4.33 23.98
N GLU A 3 21.77 -5.53 24.23
CA GLU A 3 21.97 -6.68 23.36
C GLU A 3 20.68 -7.03 22.65
N LEU A 4 20.77 -7.31 21.36
CA LEU A 4 19.68 -7.75 20.51
C LEU A 4 20.10 -9.04 19.80
N ARG A 5 19.26 -10.07 19.87
CA ARG A 5 19.47 -11.30 19.10
C ARG A 5 18.64 -11.25 17.82
N VAL A 6 19.30 -11.48 16.72
CA VAL A 6 18.67 -11.50 15.38
C VAL A 6 17.67 -12.66 15.30
N ASN A 7 16.40 -12.34 15.09
CA ASN A 7 15.33 -13.31 14.87
C ASN A 7 15.09 -13.55 13.36
N ALA A 8 14.10 -14.38 13.01
CA ALA A 8 13.80 -14.71 11.62
C ALA A 8 13.40 -13.47 10.79
N ASN A 9 12.67 -12.51 11.39
CA ASN A 9 12.28 -11.27 10.72
C ASN A 9 13.43 -10.29 10.51
N ASP A 10 14.50 -10.42 11.29
CA ASP A 10 15.67 -9.55 11.22
C ASP A 10 16.73 -10.07 10.26
N ALA A 11 16.80 -11.41 10.08
CA ALA A 11 17.82 -12.06 9.27
C ALA A 11 17.84 -11.58 7.81
N GLY A 12 19.03 -11.55 7.20
CA GLY A 12 19.25 -11.08 5.83
C GLY A 12 19.25 -9.56 5.68
N GLN A 13 18.91 -8.78 6.71
CA GLN A 13 18.98 -7.32 6.66
C GLN A 13 20.44 -6.85 6.76
N ARG A 14 20.72 -5.68 6.19
CA ARG A 14 22.01 -5.00 6.43
C ARG A 14 22.02 -4.42 7.84
N LEU A 15 23.19 -4.44 8.48
CA LEU A 15 23.38 -3.92 9.83
C LEU A 15 22.87 -2.48 10.00
N ASP A 16 23.23 -1.57 9.08
CA ASP A 16 22.79 -0.17 9.15
C ASP A 16 21.26 -0.04 9.10
N ARG A 17 20.60 -0.82 8.25
CA ARG A 17 19.13 -0.83 8.09
C ARG A 17 18.43 -1.41 9.32
N PHE A 18 18.97 -2.51 9.85
CA PHE A 18 18.44 -3.14 11.06
C PHE A 18 18.52 -2.19 12.25
N VAL A 19 19.71 -1.63 12.53
CA VAL A 19 19.90 -0.75 13.70
C VAL A 19 19.07 0.53 13.56
N GLY A 20 18.96 1.11 12.36
CA GLY A 20 18.12 2.28 12.14
C GLY A 20 16.62 2.04 12.43
N LYS A 21 16.15 0.79 12.32
CA LYS A 21 14.77 0.42 12.70
C LYS A 21 14.65 0.07 14.19
N ALA A 22 15.61 -0.69 14.72
CA ALA A 22 15.60 -1.13 16.12
C ALA A 22 15.90 0.02 17.11
N VAL A 23 16.53 1.10 16.63
CA VAL A 23 16.90 2.28 17.41
C VAL A 23 16.42 3.55 16.67
N PRO A 24 15.12 3.78 16.61
CA PRO A 24 14.51 4.75 15.67
C PRO A 24 14.87 6.21 15.97
N LEU A 25 15.22 6.56 17.20
CA LEU A 25 15.64 7.91 17.56
C LEU A 25 17.12 8.18 17.28
N LEU A 26 17.92 7.18 16.86
CA LEU A 26 19.32 7.37 16.53
C LEU A 26 19.48 8.01 15.16
N PRO A 27 20.01 9.25 15.05
CA PRO A 27 20.24 9.91 13.77
C PRO A 27 21.17 9.08 12.87
N GLU A 28 20.90 9.03 11.56
CA GLU A 28 21.68 8.21 10.63
C GLU A 28 23.17 8.58 10.63
N SER A 29 23.50 9.88 10.74
CA SER A 29 24.89 10.35 10.84
C SER A 29 25.61 9.79 12.08
N LEU A 30 24.90 9.72 13.20
CA LEU A 30 25.45 9.16 14.45
C LEU A 30 25.53 7.63 14.39
N LEU A 31 24.57 6.96 13.76
CA LEU A 31 24.62 5.53 13.49
C LEU A 31 25.89 5.18 12.68
N GLN A 32 26.16 5.89 11.59
CA GLN A 32 27.36 5.67 10.77
C GLN A 32 28.65 5.91 11.56
N LYS A 33 28.67 6.94 12.42
CA LYS A 33 29.79 7.21 13.34
C LYS A 33 30.00 6.03 14.33
N TYR A 34 28.95 5.51 14.93
CA TYR A 34 29.02 4.43 15.91
C TYR A 34 29.45 3.11 15.27
N ILE A 35 29.04 2.81 14.05
CA ILE A 35 29.54 1.65 13.30
C ILE A 35 31.06 1.80 13.06
N ARG A 36 31.51 2.96 12.58
CA ARG A 36 32.94 3.24 12.32
C ARG A 36 33.79 3.15 13.60
N LEU A 37 33.28 3.61 14.73
CA LEU A 37 33.95 3.57 16.03
C LEU A 37 33.82 2.18 16.71
N LYS A 38 33.25 1.16 16.04
CA LYS A 38 33.04 -0.19 16.59
C LYS A 38 32.20 -0.21 17.88
N ARG A 39 31.34 0.80 18.07
CA ARG A 39 30.37 0.83 19.17
C ARG A 39 29.13 -0.05 18.90
N ILE A 40 29.02 -0.57 17.69
CA ILE A 40 28.06 -1.58 17.27
C ILE A 40 28.84 -2.80 16.85
N LYS A 41 28.64 -3.93 17.56
CA LYS A 41 29.32 -5.17 17.31
C LYS A 41 28.35 -6.27 16.95
N VAL A 42 28.76 -7.19 16.09
CA VAL A 42 28.08 -8.44 15.78
C VAL A 42 28.95 -9.59 16.27
N ASN A 43 28.41 -10.41 17.14
CA ASN A 43 29.14 -11.55 17.77
C ASN A 43 30.47 -11.11 18.39
N GLY A 44 30.46 -9.99 19.11
CA GLY A 44 31.65 -9.45 19.80
C GLY A 44 32.64 -8.71 18.90
N LYS A 45 32.47 -8.71 17.57
CA LYS A 45 33.37 -8.08 16.59
C LYS A 45 32.75 -6.85 15.95
N GLY A 46 33.60 -5.84 15.67
CA GLY A 46 33.15 -4.68 14.88
C GLY A 46 32.76 -5.12 13.46
N ALA A 47 31.61 -4.65 12.96
CA ALA A 47 31.09 -5.00 11.66
C ALA A 47 30.98 -3.78 10.74
N LYS A 48 30.89 -4.00 9.42
CA LYS A 48 30.67 -2.95 8.43
C LYS A 48 29.18 -2.62 8.33
N ARG A 49 28.83 -1.44 7.83
CA ARG A 49 27.45 -1.00 7.68
C ARG A 49 26.58 -1.91 6.79
N ASP A 50 27.20 -2.54 5.80
CA ASP A 50 26.58 -3.42 4.81
C ASP A 50 26.63 -4.90 5.18
N THR A 51 27.20 -5.23 6.37
CA THR A 51 27.19 -6.60 6.91
C THR A 51 25.75 -7.13 6.93
N ARG A 52 25.54 -8.32 6.36
CA ARG A 52 24.26 -9.03 6.40
C ARG A 52 24.17 -9.79 7.72
N LEU A 53 23.07 -9.60 8.42
CA LEU A 53 22.81 -10.28 9.68
C LEU A 53 22.27 -11.68 9.44
N GLU A 54 22.74 -12.65 10.22
CA GLU A 54 22.30 -14.03 10.18
C GLU A 54 21.40 -14.34 11.38
N LEU A 55 20.53 -15.33 11.23
CA LEU A 55 19.67 -15.79 12.32
C LEU A 55 20.51 -16.20 13.52
N GLY A 56 20.19 -15.65 14.69
CA GLY A 56 20.91 -15.95 15.94
C GLY A 56 22.10 -15.03 16.23
N ASP A 57 22.53 -14.18 15.30
CA ASP A 57 23.57 -13.18 15.56
C ASP A 57 23.24 -12.35 16.81
N LEU A 58 24.27 -12.10 17.63
CA LEU A 58 24.16 -11.24 18.80
C LEU A 58 24.73 -9.85 18.49
N LEU A 59 23.85 -8.85 18.43
CA LEU A 59 24.25 -7.45 18.32
C LEU A 59 24.46 -6.85 19.70
N GLN A 60 25.61 -6.22 19.89
CA GLN A 60 25.95 -5.47 21.09
C GLN A 60 26.01 -3.99 20.74
N LEU A 61 25.09 -3.22 21.30
CA LEU A 61 24.87 -1.80 20.98
C LEU A 61 25.35 -0.94 22.16
N TYR A 62 26.51 -0.31 22.01
CA TYR A 62 27.03 0.68 22.94
C TYR A 62 26.49 2.07 22.59
N ILE A 63 25.17 2.20 22.71
CA ILE A 63 24.36 3.37 22.37
C ILE A 63 23.66 3.83 23.65
N ASN A 64 23.42 5.13 23.81
CA ASN A 64 22.70 5.69 24.95
C ASN A 64 21.25 5.25 24.95
N ASP A 65 20.68 5.01 26.13
CA ASP A 65 19.35 4.44 26.31
C ASP A 65 18.23 5.33 25.72
N GLU A 66 18.42 6.65 25.72
CA GLU A 66 17.48 7.64 25.13
C GLU A 66 17.12 7.37 23.67
N PHE A 67 18.02 6.77 22.91
CA PHE A 67 17.76 6.44 21.49
C PHE A 67 16.91 5.19 21.28
N PHE A 68 16.66 4.40 22.32
CA PHE A 68 15.83 3.19 22.24
C PHE A 68 14.35 3.43 22.51
N GLU A 69 13.96 4.66 22.87
CA GLU A 69 12.56 5.00 23.04
C GLU A 69 11.81 4.90 21.71
N LYS A 70 10.70 4.19 21.70
CA LYS A 70 9.88 4.07 20.47
C LYS A 70 9.02 5.33 20.31
N PRO A 71 9.01 5.94 19.11
CA PRO A 71 8.12 7.05 18.82
C PRO A 71 6.65 6.69 19.10
N ARG A 72 5.86 7.64 19.61
CA ARG A 72 4.44 7.42 19.92
C ARG A 72 3.60 6.99 18.72
N GLU A 73 4.01 7.37 17.50
CA GLU A 73 3.34 7.02 16.26
C GLU A 73 3.41 5.53 15.91
N GLU A 74 4.51 4.86 16.25
CA GLU A 74 4.68 3.41 16.04
C GLU A 74 3.76 2.57 16.93
N ASN A 75 3.18 3.16 17.95
CA ASN A 75 2.28 2.50 18.90
C ASN A 75 0.81 2.85 18.66
N SER A 76 0.45 3.38 17.50
CA SER A 76 -0.95 3.74 17.17
C SER A 76 -1.91 2.56 17.27
N TRP A 77 -1.44 1.34 17.01
CA TRP A 77 -2.20 0.09 17.14
C TRP A 77 -2.68 -0.18 18.58
N LEU A 78 -1.96 0.30 19.60
CA LEU A 78 -2.38 0.18 21.03
C LEU A 78 -3.65 0.98 21.33
N LYS A 79 -3.96 2.00 20.52
CA LYS A 79 -5.17 2.82 20.65
C LYS A 79 -6.38 2.19 19.96
N VAL A 80 -6.18 1.12 19.19
CA VAL A 80 -7.25 0.38 18.51
C VAL A 80 -7.78 -0.68 19.47
N GLY A 81 -8.91 -0.41 20.12
CA GLY A 81 -9.56 -1.36 21.04
C GLY A 81 -10.05 -2.60 20.30
N THR A 82 -11.02 -2.43 19.41
CA THR A 82 -11.55 -3.51 18.55
C THR A 82 -11.18 -3.23 17.10
N PRO A 83 -10.31 -4.05 16.48
CA PRO A 83 -9.94 -3.88 15.08
C PRO A 83 -11.14 -4.05 14.15
N ARG A 84 -11.27 -3.13 13.17
CA ARG A 84 -12.35 -3.16 12.17
C ARG A 84 -11.75 -3.46 10.81
N LEU A 85 -11.75 -4.73 10.43
CA LEU A 85 -11.20 -5.22 9.16
C LEU A 85 -12.26 -6.01 8.38
N SER A 86 -12.27 -5.82 7.07
CA SER A 86 -12.89 -6.73 6.12
C SER A 86 -11.76 -7.47 5.43
N ILE A 87 -11.61 -8.77 5.71
CA ILE A 87 -10.49 -9.57 5.22
C ILE A 87 -10.96 -10.35 3.99
N VAL A 88 -10.28 -10.18 2.86
CA VAL A 88 -10.53 -10.92 1.61
C VAL A 88 -9.80 -12.25 1.63
N TYR A 89 -8.58 -12.27 2.17
CA TYR A 89 -7.75 -13.45 2.32
C TYR A 89 -6.71 -13.25 3.41
N GLU A 90 -6.39 -14.31 4.12
CA GLU A 90 -5.33 -14.32 5.12
C GLU A 90 -4.68 -15.70 5.18
N ASP A 91 -3.36 -15.74 5.34
CA ASP A 91 -2.55 -16.90 5.66
C ASP A 91 -1.41 -16.52 6.62
N GLU A 92 -0.39 -17.37 6.76
CA GLU A 92 0.75 -17.13 7.64
C GLU A 92 1.66 -15.98 7.14
N ASN A 93 1.64 -15.65 5.85
CA ASN A 93 2.55 -14.68 5.21
C ASN A 93 1.92 -13.34 4.90
N ILE A 94 0.65 -13.35 4.46
CA ILE A 94 -0.04 -12.16 3.96
C ILE A 94 -1.44 -11.99 4.54
N LEU A 95 -1.93 -10.76 4.50
CA LEU A 95 -3.32 -10.40 4.73
C LEU A 95 -3.78 -9.44 3.64
N LEU A 96 -4.86 -9.78 2.94
CA LEU A 96 -5.53 -8.92 1.97
C LEU A 96 -6.75 -8.29 2.62
N ALA A 97 -6.69 -6.98 2.88
CA ALA A 97 -7.78 -6.25 3.48
C ALA A 97 -8.57 -5.47 2.44
N ASP A 98 -9.91 -5.59 2.49
CA ASP A 98 -10.83 -4.70 1.77
C ASP A 98 -11.00 -3.40 2.56
N LYS A 99 -10.15 -2.41 2.27
CA LYS A 99 -10.20 -1.10 2.90
C LYS A 99 -11.46 -0.34 2.50
N LYS A 100 -12.24 0.10 3.46
CA LYS A 100 -13.41 0.94 3.17
C LYS A 100 -13.01 2.37 2.79
N PRO A 101 -13.79 3.06 1.91
CA PRO A 101 -13.64 4.49 1.67
C PRO A 101 -13.66 5.27 2.98
N GLY A 102 -12.88 6.37 3.05
CA GLY A 102 -12.74 7.20 4.25
C GLY A 102 -11.61 6.79 5.19
N VAL A 103 -11.16 5.52 5.16
CA VAL A 103 -10.07 5.02 6.00
C VAL A 103 -8.72 5.34 5.36
N LEU A 104 -7.75 5.82 6.16
CA LEU A 104 -6.36 6.02 5.75
C LEU A 104 -5.58 4.70 5.80
N CYS A 105 -4.67 4.49 4.85
CA CYS A 105 -3.72 3.37 4.92
C CYS A 105 -2.71 3.54 6.06
N HIS A 106 -2.09 4.73 6.17
CA HIS A 106 -1.16 5.12 7.21
C HIS A 106 -1.57 6.47 7.79
N SER A 107 -1.08 6.79 8.98
CA SER A 107 -1.27 8.12 9.58
C SER A 107 -0.76 9.22 8.64
N ALA A 108 -1.52 10.29 8.53
CA ALA A 108 -1.13 11.54 7.87
C ALA A 108 -0.76 12.63 8.90
N GLY A 109 -0.98 12.37 10.18
CA GLY A 109 -0.69 13.28 11.30
C GLY A 109 -0.88 12.61 12.65
N VAL A 110 -0.47 13.29 13.71
CA VAL A 110 -0.42 12.77 15.10
C VAL A 110 -1.77 12.24 15.63
N TRP A 111 -2.87 12.73 15.07
CA TRP A 111 -4.23 12.37 15.51
C TRP A 111 -4.88 11.23 14.70
N ASP A 112 -4.26 10.82 13.61
CA ASP A 112 -4.79 9.78 12.71
C ASP A 112 -4.36 8.37 13.16
N TYR A 113 -4.80 7.94 14.33
CA TYR A 113 -4.43 6.62 14.87
C TYR A 113 -5.29 5.46 14.34
N ASN A 114 -6.52 5.72 13.86
CA ASN A 114 -7.41 4.68 13.35
C ASN A 114 -7.18 4.43 11.84
N THR A 115 -5.98 3.97 11.51
CA THR A 115 -5.58 3.67 10.13
C THR A 115 -5.72 2.18 9.82
N LEU A 116 -5.69 1.81 8.53
CA LEU A 116 -5.72 0.41 8.13
C LEU A 116 -4.57 -0.38 8.77
N ILE A 117 -3.35 0.17 8.72
CA ILE A 117 -2.18 -0.53 9.29
C ILE A 117 -2.30 -0.70 10.80
N ALA A 118 -2.80 0.31 11.53
CA ALA A 118 -3.00 0.19 12.98
C ALA A 118 -4.04 -0.88 13.33
N ASN A 119 -5.12 -0.99 12.55
CA ASN A 119 -6.12 -2.05 12.73
C ASN A 119 -5.54 -3.44 12.42
N ILE A 120 -4.73 -3.60 11.36
CA ILE A 120 -4.07 -4.88 11.04
C ILE A 120 -3.10 -5.27 12.15
N GLN A 121 -2.26 -4.35 12.62
CA GLN A 121 -1.32 -4.61 13.71
C GLN A 121 -2.04 -4.99 15.01
N ALA A 122 -3.11 -4.28 15.38
CA ALA A 122 -3.92 -4.61 16.55
C ALA A 122 -4.57 -5.99 16.42
N TYR A 123 -5.12 -6.30 15.24
CA TYR A 123 -5.71 -7.62 14.95
C TYR A 123 -4.71 -8.75 15.11
N LEU A 124 -3.54 -8.65 14.47
CA LEU A 124 -2.50 -9.66 14.54
C LEU A 124 -1.89 -9.81 15.94
N ALA A 125 -1.78 -8.71 16.70
CA ALA A 125 -1.34 -8.73 18.08
C ALA A 125 -2.36 -9.43 18.99
N GLN A 126 -3.66 -9.13 18.85
CA GLN A 126 -4.73 -9.77 19.61
C GLN A 126 -4.86 -11.26 19.27
N LYS A 127 -4.61 -11.65 18.01
CA LYS A 127 -4.59 -13.03 17.56
C LYS A 127 -3.33 -13.81 18.01
N GLY A 128 -2.31 -13.09 18.53
CA GLY A 128 -1.03 -13.67 18.96
C GLY A 128 -0.07 -14.02 17.80
N GLU A 129 -0.39 -13.60 16.58
CA GLU A 129 0.42 -13.84 15.37
C GLU A 129 1.53 -12.80 15.19
N TRP A 130 1.43 -11.66 15.85
CA TRP A 130 2.51 -10.69 15.96
C TRP A 130 2.71 -10.32 17.44
N ARG A 131 3.94 -10.48 17.91
CA ARG A 131 4.33 -10.22 19.30
C ARG A 131 5.34 -9.06 19.35
N PRO A 132 4.86 -7.80 19.46
CA PRO A 132 5.72 -6.61 19.34
C PRO A 132 6.90 -6.57 20.32
N LYS A 133 6.76 -7.22 21.49
CA LYS A 133 7.81 -7.29 22.50
C LYS A 133 8.94 -8.26 22.15
N GLU A 134 8.68 -9.23 21.29
CA GLU A 134 9.64 -10.24 20.82
C GLU A 134 10.33 -9.81 19.50
N GLU A 135 9.86 -8.72 18.89
CA GLU A 135 10.40 -8.17 17.65
C GLU A 135 11.42 -7.06 17.92
N ASN A 136 12.56 -7.12 17.24
CA ASN A 136 13.56 -6.05 17.32
C ASN A 136 13.26 -4.89 16.36
N ALA A 137 12.90 -5.21 15.11
CA ALA A 137 12.80 -4.22 14.04
C ALA A 137 11.60 -4.41 13.12
N PHE A 138 10.89 -5.54 13.19
CA PHE A 138 9.78 -5.85 12.32
C PHE A 138 8.43 -5.47 12.96
N ALA A 139 7.55 -4.93 12.13
CA ALA A 139 6.11 -4.87 12.38
C ALA A 139 5.37 -5.20 11.07
N PRO A 140 4.17 -5.81 11.13
CA PRO A 140 3.33 -6.00 9.95
C PRO A 140 3.15 -4.70 9.19
N ALA A 141 3.28 -4.76 7.85
CA ALA A 141 3.38 -3.57 7.01
C ALA A 141 2.53 -3.70 5.75
N LEU A 142 2.00 -2.56 5.27
CA LEU A 142 1.32 -2.52 3.98
C LEU A 142 2.35 -2.50 2.84
N CYS A 143 2.11 -3.32 1.81
CA CYS A 143 2.96 -3.40 0.62
C CYS A 143 2.52 -2.40 -0.46
N ASN A 144 1.25 -1.98 -0.45
CA ASN A 144 0.72 -0.94 -1.34
C ASN A 144 -0.18 0.02 -0.57
N ARG A 145 -0.53 1.14 -1.21
CA ARG A 145 -1.43 2.15 -0.66
C ARG A 145 -2.47 2.54 -1.70
N ILE A 146 -3.66 2.84 -1.21
CA ILE A 146 -4.73 3.50 -1.98
C ILE A 146 -5.14 4.78 -1.25
N ASP A 147 -5.78 5.70 -1.96
CA ASP A 147 -6.19 6.99 -1.39
C ASP A 147 -7.21 6.82 -0.25
N ARG A 148 -7.36 7.84 0.61
CA ARG A 148 -8.30 7.81 1.74
C ARG A 148 -9.70 7.35 1.31
N ASN A 149 -10.27 7.99 0.28
CA ASN A 149 -11.63 7.71 -0.18
C ASN A 149 -11.70 6.64 -1.29
N THR A 150 -10.58 6.01 -1.68
CA THR A 150 -10.59 4.84 -2.54
C THR A 150 -10.78 3.59 -1.69
N GLY A 151 -11.75 2.76 -2.05
CA GLY A 151 -11.96 1.46 -1.42
C GLY A 151 -11.15 0.35 -2.07
N GLY A 152 -11.12 -0.83 -1.42
CA GLY A 152 -10.64 -2.07 -2.03
C GLY A 152 -9.38 -2.66 -1.46
N ILE A 153 -8.82 -3.64 -2.17
CA ILE A 153 -7.80 -4.55 -1.68
C ILE A 153 -6.47 -3.84 -1.45
N VAL A 154 -5.99 -3.98 -0.22
CA VAL A 154 -4.65 -3.57 0.20
C VAL A 154 -3.91 -4.79 0.74
N ILE A 155 -2.65 -4.96 0.33
CA ILE A 155 -1.80 -6.09 0.71
C ILE A 155 -1.01 -5.69 1.95
N ALA A 156 -1.08 -6.52 2.99
CA ALA A 156 -0.21 -6.45 4.15
C ALA A 156 0.66 -7.70 4.25
N ALA A 157 1.93 -7.53 4.60
CA ALA A 157 2.86 -8.61 4.91
C ALA A 157 2.85 -8.84 6.43
N LYS A 158 2.78 -10.11 6.83
CA LYS A 158 2.77 -10.55 8.23
C LYS A 158 4.16 -10.90 8.75
N ASN A 159 5.15 -11.06 7.86
CA ASN A 159 6.55 -11.28 8.19
C ASN A 159 7.48 -10.51 7.22
N ALA A 160 8.74 -10.39 7.61
CA ALA A 160 9.71 -9.58 6.87
C ALA A 160 10.12 -10.18 5.52
N GLU A 161 10.10 -11.50 5.38
CA GLU A 161 10.42 -12.17 4.12
C GLU A 161 9.34 -11.91 3.08
N ALA A 162 8.07 -12.11 3.46
CA ALA A 162 6.92 -11.77 2.60
C ALA A 162 6.94 -10.29 2.21
N LEU A 163 7.27 -9.38 3.14
CA LEU A 163 7.37 -7.95 2.86
C LEU A 163 8.42 -7.65 1.78
N ARG A 164 9.60 -8.26 1.86
CA ARG A 164 10.67 -8.08 0.86
C ARG A 164 10.22 -8.58 -0.51
N ILE A 165 9.72 -9.81 -0.57
CA ILE A 165 9.25 -10.43 -1.81
C ILE A 165 8.13 -9.60 -2.44
N LEU A 166 7.09 -9.23 -1.69
CA LEU A 166 5.97 -8.45 -2.21
C LEU A 166 6.40 -7.07 -2.72
N ASN A 167 7.32 -6.39 -2.04
CA ASN A 167 7.85 -5.11 -2.51
C ASN A 167 8.61 -5.24 -3.83
N ASP A 168 9.39 -6.31 -4.00
CA ASP A 168 10.09 -6.61 -5.25
C ASP A 168 9.09 -6.94 -6.36
N LYS A 169 8.12 -7.82 -6.10
CA LYS A 169 7.06 -8.19 -7.07
C LYS A 169 6.20 -7.00 -7.49
N ILE A 170 5.89 -6.08 -6.57
CA ILE A 170 5.17 -4.83 -6.90
C ILE A 170 6.05 -3.90 -7.75
N ARG A 171 7.32 -3.74 -7.40
CA ARG A 171 8.28 -2.93 -8.17
C ARG A 171 8.43 -3.46 -9.60
N ASP A 172 8.52 -4.78 -9.74
CA ASP A 172 8.74 -5.47 -11.00
C ASP A 172 7.44 -5.70 -11.80
N ARG A 173 6.29 -5.19 -11.26
CA ARG A 173 4.95 -5.23 -11.87
C ARG A 173 4.39 -6.65 -12.06
N GLU A 174 4.78 -7.55 -11.20
CA GLU A 174 4.33 -8.94 -11.18
C GLU A 174 3.04 -9.14 -10.33
N ILE A 175 2.44 -8.05 -9.85
CA ILE A 175 1.14 -8.04 -9.20
C ILE A 175 0.21 -7.10 -9.98
N GLU A 176 -0.77 -7.70 -10.64
CA GLU A 176 -1.78 -6.97 -11.38
C GLU A 176 -2.83 -6.41 -10.44
N LYS A 177 -3.18 -5.14 -10.64
CA LYS A 177 -4.20 -4.43 -9.86
C LYS A 177 -5.24 -3.85 -10.77
N LEU A 178 -6.48 -4.30 -10.61
CA LEU A 178 -7.62 -3.79 -11.38
C LEU A 178 -8.54 -3.00 -10.46
N TYR A 179 -9.01 -1.89 -11.01
CA TYR A 179 -9.89 -0.97 -10.33
C TYR A 179 -11.18 -0.83 -11.10
N LEU A 180 -12.30 -0.70 -10.39
CA LEU A 180 -13.54 -0.16 -10.94
C LEU A 180 -13.63 1.32 -10.61
N CYS A 181 -14.09 2.12 -11.58
CA CYS A 181 -14.48 3.50 -11.32
C CYS A 181 -15.77 3.86 -12.08
N ALA A 182 -16.59 4.72 -11.48
CA ALA A 182 -17.68 5.36 -12.18
C ALA A 182 -17.19 6.72 -12.70
N VAL A 183 -17.31 6.94 -14.01
CA VAL A 183 -16.89 8.19 -14.66
C VAL A 183 -18.07 8.92 -15.28
N GLN A 184 -17.93 10.24 -15.42
CA GLN A 184 -18.90 11.10 -16.12
C GLN A 184 -18.76 10.92 -17.63
N GLY A 185 -19.88 10.71 -18.31
CA GLY A 185 -19.93 10.58 -19.75
C GLY A 185 -19.63 9.16 -20.24
N ARG A 186 -19.33 9.07 -21.53
CA ARG A 186 -19.03 7.82 -22.23
C ARG A 186 -17.65 7.90 -22.88
N PRO A 187 -16.63 7.24 -22.31
CA PRO A 187 -15.31 7.20 -22.92
C PRO A 187 -15.35 6.71 -24.37
N LYS A 188 -14.65 7.42 -25.24
CA LYS A 188 -14.48 7.07 -26.64
C LYS A 188 -13.00 7.21 -27.00
N PRO A 189 -12.34 6.13 -27.45
CA PRO A 189 -12.87 4.76 -27.64
C PRO A 189 -13.30 4.12 -26.31
N PRO A 190 -14.09 3.01 -26.34
CA PRO A 190 -14.56 2.34 -25.11
C PRO A 190 -13.44 1.61 -24.35
N GLU A 191 -12.33 1.40 -24.97
CA GLU A 191 -11.10 0.87 -24.35
C GLU A 191 -9.89 1.63 -24.87
N GLY A 192 -8.82 1.66 -24.08
CA GLY A 192 -7.62 2.38 -24.48
C GLY A 192 -6.56 2.41 -23.38
N ARG A 193 -5.51 3.17 -23.68
CA ARG A 193 -4.34 3.35 -22.83
C ARG A 193 -4.06 4.83 -22.63
N LEU A 194 -4.01 5.26 -21.38
CA LEU A 194 -3.64 6.62 -20.97
C LEU A 194 -2.16 6.60 -20.55
N GLU A 195 -1.35 7.33 -21.28
CA GLU A 195 0.09 7.42 -21.03
C GLU A 195 0.50 8.89 -20.98
N ASN A 196 0.93 9.31 -19.79
CA ASN A 196 1.26 10.71 -19.48
C ASN A 196 2.39 10.74 -18.45
N PHE A 197 2.82 11.97 -18.10
CA PHE A 197 3.70 12.23 -16.98
C PHE A 197 2.93 12.93 -15.87
N LEU A 198 3.09 12.47 -14.63
CA LEU A 198 2.40 13.04 -13.47
C LEU A 198 3.40 13.81 -12.59
N PHE A 199 3.14 15.09 -12.41
CA PHE A 199 3.84 15.96 -11.49
C PHE A 199 3.03 16.13 -10.21
N LYS A 200 3.63 15.82 -9.05
CA LYS A 200 2.99 15.99 -7.73
C LYS A 200 3.45 17.30 -7.09
N ASP A 201 2.55 18.24 -6.92
CA ASP A 201 2.71 19.39 -6.06
C ASP A 201 2.40 18.99 -4.61
N ALA A 202 3.46 18.85 -3.81
CA ALA A 202 3.32 18.41 -2.42
C ALA A 202 2.65 19.47 -1.54
N ALA A 203 2.89 20.76 -1.80
CA ALA A 203 2.33 21.87 -1.01
C ALA A 203 0.82 21.97 -1.19
N LYS A 204 0.33 21.77 -2.41
CA LYS A 204 -1.10 21.77 -2.73
C LYS A 204 -1.75 20.40 -2.58
N ASN A 205 -0.95 19.36 -2.28
CA ASN A 205 -1.41 17.97 -2.30
C ASN A 205 -2.18 17.62 -3.58
N GLN A 206 -1.71 18.10 -4.74
CA GLN A 206 -2.36 17.95 -6.03
C GLN A 206 -1.41 17.32 -7.06
N VAL A 207 -1.97 16.59 -8.02
CA VAL A 207 -1.24 15.99 -9.13
C VAL A 207 -1.73 16.61 -10.43
N TYR A 208 -0.79 16.93 -11.30
CA TYR A 208 -1.03 17.49 -12.62
C TYR A 208 -0.54 16.54 -13.70
N VAL A 209 -1.30 16.42 -14.78
CA VAL A 209 -0.88 15.71 -15.99
C VAL A 209 0.01 16.61 -16.81
N LYS A 210 1.08 16.03 -17.35
CA LYS A 210 2.02 16.62 -18.29
C LYS A 210 2.13 15.74 -19.52
N ASP A 211 2.03 16.30 -20.70
CA ASP A 211 2.11 15.56 -21.95
C ASP A 211 3.56 15.23 -22.34
N LYS A 212 4.52 15.94 -21.75
CA LYS A 212 5.96 15.75 -21.97
C LYS A 212 6.68 15.49 -20.66
N PRO A 213 7.83 14.79 -20.68
CA PRO A 213 8.66 14.62 -19.50
C PRO A 213 9.19 15.97 -19.00
N GLU A 214 9.00 16.24 -17.72
CA GLU A 214 9.50 17.44 -17.03
C GLU A 214 10.22 17.02 -15.73
N PRO A 215 11.16 17.83 -15.20
CA PRO A 215 11.80 17.58 -13.91
C PRO A 215 10.75 17.37 -12.81
N GLY A 216 10.88 16.29 -12.06
CA GLY A 216 9.94 15.89 -10.99
C GLY A 216 8.66 15.20 -11.45
N ALA A 217 8.34 15.17 -12.73
CA ALA A 217 7.25 14.38 -13.29
C ALA A 217 7.68 12.92 -13.49
N ARG A 218 6.73 11.99 -13.35
CA ARG A 218 6.96 10.55 -13.49
C ARG A 218 5.97 9.94 -14.46
N SER A 219 6.43 9.03 -15.32
CA SER A 219 5.57 8.31 -16.25
C SER A 219 4.45 7.58 -15.53
N ALA A 220 3.26 7.64 -16.08
CA ALA A 220 2.06 6.99 -15.58
C ALA A 220 1.30 6.33 -16.72
N VAL A 221 1.00 5.05 -16.59
CA VAL A 221 0.33 4.26 -17.61
C VAL A 221 -0.84 3.52 -16.99
N THR A 222 -2.04 3.76 -17.54
CA THR A 222 -3.30 3.11 -17.16
C THR A 222 -3.99 2.60 -18.42
N GLU A 223 -4.34 1.33 -18.45
CA GLU A 223 -5.25 0.77 -19.44
C GLU A 223 -6.67 0.86 -18.89
N TYR A 224 -7.65 1.12 -19.74
CA TYR A 224 -9.04 1.19 -19.34
C TYR A 224 -9.96 0.49 -20.33
N ARG A 225 -11.09 -0.02 -19.83
CA ARG A 225 -12.17 -0.61 -20.60
C ARG A 225 -13.51 -0.22 -19.99
N VAL A 226 -14.42 0.29 -20.81
CA VAL A 226 -15.82 0.55 -20.42
C VAL A 226 -16.54 -0.78 -20.32
N LEU A 227 -17.10 -1.08 -19.16
CA LEU A 227 -17.86 -2.31 -18.93
C LEU A 227 -19.34 -2.12 -19.28
N CYS A 228 -19.91 -0.99 -18.87
CA CYS A 228 -21.28 -0.61 -19.23
C CYS A 228 -21.47 0.90 -19.05
N SER A 229 -22.57 1.43 -19.62
CA SER A 229 -22.97 2.83 -19.45
C SER A 229 -24.44 2.93 -19.10
N ARG A 230 -24.79 3.77 -18.12
CA ARG A 230 -26.16 4.03 -17.70
C ARG A 230 -26.38 5.51 -17.49
N GLY A 231 -27.30 6.10 -18.26
CA GLY A 231 -27.51 7.55 -18.24
C GLY A 231 -26.24 8.33 -18.61
N ALA A 232 -25.86 9.23 -17.75
CA ALA A 232 -24.67 10.09 -17.90
C ALA A 232 -23.38 9.48 -17.30
N LEU A 233 -23.42 8.23 -16.84
CA LEU A 233 -22.31 7.55 -16.20
C LEU A 233 -21.84 6.34 -17.01
N SER A 234 -20.56 6.01 -16.90
CA SER A 234 -19.97 4.76 -17.36
C SER A 234 -19.22 4.08 -16.22
N LEU A 235 -19.37 2.75 -16.11
CA LEU A 235 -18.53 1.90 -15.28
C LEU A 235 -17.33 1.49 -16.10
N VAL A 236 -16.15 1.80 -15.58
CA VAL A 236 -14.87 1.58 -16.26
C VAL A 236 -13.98 0.71 -15.39
N GLU A 237 -13.41 -0.31 -16.00
CA GLU A 237 -12.31 -1.07 -15.44
C GLU A 237 -10.99 -0.40 -15.81
N CYS A 238 -10.11 -0.20 -14.82
CA CYS A 238 -8.77 0.36 -15.00
C CYS A 238 -7.71 -0.63 -14.53
N ARG A 239 -6.74 -0.92 -15.39
CA ARG A 239 -5.55 -1.70 -15.06
C ARG A 239 -4.36 -0.78 -14.86
N LEU A 240 -3.78 -0.80 -13.67
CA LEU A 240 -2.62 0.03 -13.36
C LEU A 240 -1.32 -0.68 -13.76
N LEU A 241 -0.63 -0.15 -14.77
CA LEU A 241 0.74 -0.56 -15.12
C LEU A 241 1.80 0.21 -14.33
N THR A 242 1.42 1.34 -13.74
CA THR A 242 2.22 2.13 -12.78
C THR A 242 1.34 2.50 -11.59
N GLY A 243 1.93 2.87 -10.45
CA GLY A 243 1.19 3.22 -9.22
C GLY A 243 1.58 4.62 -8.72
N ARG A 244 1.12 5.69 -9.39
CA ARG A 244 1.37 7.07 -8.97
C ARG A 244 0.22 7.60 -8.11
N THR A 245 0.50 8.57 -7.27
CA THR A 245 -0.52 9.26 -6.47
C THR A 245 -1.64 9.77 -7.37
N HIS A 246 -2.89 9.49 -7.02
CA HIS A 246 -4.10 9.91 -7.74
C HIS A 246 -4.15 9.52 -9.24
N GLN A 247 -3.37 8.53 -9.69
CA GLN A 247 -3.13 8.26 -11.11
C GLN A 247 -4.43 8.12 -11.92
N ILE A 248 -5.30 7.17 -11.60
CA ILE A 248 -6.57 6.96 -12.32
C ILE A 248 -7.40 8.24 -12.30
N ARG A 249 -7.51 8.87 -11.14
CA ARG A 249 -8.33 10.07 -10.93
C ARG A 249 -7.92 11.21 -11.86
N VAL A 250 -6.63 11.52 -11.90
CA VAL A 250 -6.15 12.66 -12.68
C VAL A 250 -6.06 12.35 -14.18
N GLN A 251 -5.71 11.12 -14.58
CA GLN A 251 -5.65 10.72 -15.98
C GLN A 251 -7.05 10.67 -16.60
N MET A 252 -8.04 10.07 -15.92
CA MET A 252 -9.41 10.03 -16.40
C MET A 252 -10.02 11.44 -16.49
N ALA A 253 -9.75 12.31 -15.51
CA ALA A 253 -10.19 13.71 -15.57
C ALA A 253 -9.55 14.47 -16.73
N HIS A 254 -8.26 14.28 -16.98
CA HIS A 254 -7.53 14.90 -18.10
C HIS A 254 -8.07 14.43 -19.46
N ALA A 255 -8.44 13.16 -19.55
CA ALA A 255 -9.08 12.59 -20.75
C ALA A 255 -10.54 13.05 -20.96
N GLY A 256 -11.08 13.87 -20.06
CA GLY A 256 -12.45 14.42 -20.18
C GLY A 256 -13.53 13.60 -19.46
N TRP A 257 -13.17 12.52 -18.79
CA TRP A 257 -14.08 11.60 -18.07
C TRP A 257 -13.77 11.55 -16.56
N PRO A 258 -13.95 12.66 -15.83
CA PRO A 258 -13.61 12.69 -14.41
C PRO A 258 -14.46 11.69 -13.62
N LEU A 259 -13.91 11.16 -12.53
CA LEU A 259 -14.61 10.23 -11.66
C LEU A 259 -15.77 10.91 -10.95
N LEU A 260 -16.86 10.17 -10.80
CA LEU A 260 -18.00 10.57 -10.00
C LEU A 260 -17.57 10.77 -8.54
N GLY A 261 -18.03 11.84 -7.90
CA GLY A 261 -17.78 12.15 -6.51
C GLY A 261 -16.35 12.64 -6.22
N ASP A 262 -15.47 12.74 -7.22
CA ASP A 262 -14.12 13.26 -7.00
C ASP A 262 -14.14 14.78 -6.75
N GLY A 263 -13.92 15.18 -5.49
CA GLY A 263 -13.91 16.58 -5.08
C GLY A 263 -12.64 17.35 -5.51
N LYS A 264 -11.61 16.65 -6.04
CA LYS A 264 -10.33 17.29 -6.45
C LYS A 264 -10.20 17.45 -7.95
N TYR A 265 -10.59 16.44 -8.73
CA TYR A 265 -10.46 16.40 -10.18
C TYR A 265 -11.80 16.28 -10.89
N GLY A 266 -12.90 16.10 -10.15
CA GLY A 266 -14.26 16.01 -10.68
C GLY A 266 -14.88 17.37 -11.00
N ARG A 267 -16.07 17.31 -11.56
CA ARG A 267 -16.92 18.49 -11.85
C ARG A 267 -17.95 18.65 -10.76
N GLU A 268 -17.79 19.63 -9.87
CA GLU A 268 -18.65 19.84 -8.72
C GLU A 268 -20.15 19.94 -9.10
N ARG A 269 -20.48 20.74 -10.14
CA ARG A 269 -21.86 20.90 -10.61
C ARG A 269 -22.50 19.56 -11.01
N PHE A 270 -21.73 18.65 -11.58
CA PHE A 270 -22.22 17.32 -11.94
C PHE A 270 -22.38 16.45 -10.71
N ASN A 271 -21.39 16.44 -9.82
CA ASN A 271 -21.37 15.63 -8.61
C ASN A 271 -22.55 15.92 -7.67
N ARG A 272 -23.05 17.17 -7.64
CA ARG A 272 -24.23 17.56 -6.83
C ARG A 272 -25.51 16.80 -7.19
N ASN A 273 -25.59 16.20 -8.36
CA ASN A 273 -26.76 15.41 -8.80
C ASN A 273 -26.70 13.97 -8.27
N PHE A 274 -25.65 13.59 -7.55
CA PHE A 274 -25.42 12.23 -7.07
C PHE A 274 -25.05 12.24 -5.60
N ASP A 275 -25.55 11.28 -4.86
CA ASP A 275 -25.17 11.07 -3.46
C ASP A 275 -23.93 10.17 -3.40
N GLU A 276 -22.76 10.73 -3.75
CA GLU A 276 -21.46 10.05 -3.68
C GLU A 276 -20.48 10.86 -2.85
N LYS A 277 -20.03 10.27 -1.73
CA LYS A 277 -19.17 10.94 -0.73
C LYS A 277 -17.67 10.68 -0.98
N GLY A 278 -17.17 11.08 -2.14
CA GLY A 278 -15.79 10.88 -2.55
C GLY A 278 -15.70 10.19 -3.88
N GLN A 279 -14.50 10.00 -4.39
CA GLN A 279 -14.32 9.40 -5.71
C GLN A 279 -14.86 7.96 -5.78
N ALA A 280 -15.73 7.68 -6.72
CA ALA A 280 -16.19 6.33 -7.03
C ALA A 280 -15.07 5.53 -7.69
N LEU A 281 -14.16 5.00 -6.86
CA LEU A 281 -12.97 4.27 -7.26
C LEU A 281 -12.70 3.13 -6.26
N TYR A 282 -12.49 1.92 -6.78
CA TYR A 282 -12.32 0.74 -5.96
C TYR A 282 -11.29 -0.23 -6.54
N SER A 283 -10.29 -0.62 -5.76
CA SER A 283 -9.33 -1.69 -6.08
C SER A 283 -10.02 -3.04 -5.87
N TYR A 284 -10.75 -3.51 -6.87
CA TYR A 284 -11.68 -4.61 -6.70
C TYR A 284 -11.09 -5.99 -6.94
N ARG A 285 -9.99 -6.07 -7.71
CA ARG A 285 -9.35 -7.32 -8.12
C ARG A 285 -7.82 -7.21 -8.06
N LEU A 286 -7.20 -8.26 -7.57
CA LEU A 286 -5.76 -8.42 -7.45
C LEU A 286 -5.36 -9.78 -7.96
N ARG A 287 -4.35 -9.87 -8.85
CA ARG A 287 -3.79 -11.11 -9.36
C ARG A 287 -2.29 -11.15 -9.14
N PHE A 288 -1.81 -12.26 -8.59
CA PHE A 288 -0.38 -12.53 -8.40
C PHE A 288 0.17 -13.22 -9.64
N ASP A 289 0.69 -12.45 -10.57
CA ASP A 289 1.23 -12.94 -11.85
C ASP A 289 2.77 -12.99 -11.76
N PHE A 290 3.27 -14.02 -11.06
CA PHE A 290 4.69 -14.19 -10.80
C PHE A 290 5.38 -14.99 -11.92
N PRO A 291 6.04 -14.37 -12.93
CA PRO A 291 6.88 -15.08 -13.90
C PRO A 291 8.19 -15.54 -13.26
N THR A 292 8.68 -14.85 -12.23
CA THR A 292 9.92 -15.16 -11.53
C THR A 292 9.67 -15.82 -10.17
N ASP A 293 10.71 -16.37 -9.57
CA ASP A 293 10.61 -16.99 -8.25
C ASP A 293 10.12 -16.00 -7.19
N ALA A 294 9.23 -16.44 -6.33
CA ALA A 294 8.65 -15.68 -5.23
C ALA A 294 8.91 -16.32 -3.85
N GLY A 295 9.89 -17.23 -3.75
CA GLY A 295 10.29 -17.87 -2.50
C GLY A 295 9.10 -18.45 -1.75
N ILE A 296 8.94 -18.08 -0.47
CA ILE A 296 7.83 -18.54 0.38
C ILE A 296 6.44 -18.18 -0.16
N LEU A 297 6.34 -17.26 -1.12
CA LEU A 297 5.07 -16.82 -1.72
C LEU A 297 4.78 -17.47 -3.09
N ASN A 298 5.55 -18.47 -3.52
CA ASN A 298 5.32 -19.15 -4.80
C ASN A 298 3.93 -19.77 -4.93
N TYR A 299 3.29 -20.15 -3.83
CA TYR A 299 1.93 -20.70 -3.79
C TYR A 299 0.85 -19.68 -4.21
N LEU A 300 1.18 -18.37 -4.25
CA LEU A 300 0.29 -17.33 -4.74
C LEU A 300 0.32 -17.17 -6.26
N ARG A 301 1.29 -17.80 -6.95
CA ARG A 301 1.44 -17.67 -8.41
C ARG A 301 0.15 -18.02 -9.13
N GLY A 302 -0.33 -17.09 -9.96
CA GLY A 302 -1.55 -17.22 -10.74
C GLY A 302 -2.85 -17.07 -9.92
N ARG A 303 -2.79 -16.93 -8.59
CA ARG A 303 -3.98 -16.73 -7.77
C ARG A 303 -4.54 -15.33 -7.94
N GLU A 304 -5.85 -15.27 -7.93
CA GLU A 304 -6.61 -14.04 -8.04
C GLU A 304 -7.54 -13.89 -6.83
N PHE A 305 -7.67 -12.67 -6.34
CA PHE A 305 -8.53 -12.31 -5.23
C PHE A 305 -9.41 -11.12 -5.62
N ARG A 306 -10.68 -11.15 -5.21
CA ARG A 306 -11.67 -10.13 -5.55
C ARG A 306 -12.50 -9.77 -4.33
N VAL A 307 -12.96 -8.53 -4.30
CA VAL A 307 -14.08 -8.16 -3.44
C VAL A 307 -15.39 -8.66 -4.09
N GLU A 308 -16.41 -8.86 -3.28
CA GLU A 308 -17.72 -9.29 -3.79
C GLU A 308 -18.58 -8.13 -4.24
N LYS A 309 -18.53 -7.01 -3.48
CA LYS A 309 -19.41 -5.86 -3.67
C LYS A 309 -18.64 -4.56 -3.78
N VAL A 310 -19.13 -3.70 -4.66
CA VAL A 310 -18.67 -2.33 -4.82
C VAL A 310 -19.90 -1.42 -4.84
N ASP A 311 -20.08 -0.62 -3.80
CA ASP A 311 -21.32 0.13 -3.54
C ASP A 311 -21.79 0.97 -4.72
N PHE A 312 -20.91 1.72 -5.37
CA PHE A 312 -21.30 2.54 -6.53
C PHE A 312 -21.62 1.69 -7.78
N ALA A 313 -21.05 0.47 -7.91
CA ALA A 313 -21.40 -0.44 -9.01
C ALA A 313 -22.84 -0.97 -8.83
N GLU A 314 -23.23 -1.32 -7.63
CA GLU A 314 -24.59 -1.71 -7.31
C GLU A 314 -25.55 -0.51 -7.45
N LYS A 315 -25.22 0.60 -6.81
CA LYS A 315 -26.08 1.81 -6.73
C LYS A 315 -26.41 2.41 -8.10
N TYR A 316 -25.43 2.57 -8.97
CA TYR A 316 -25.60 3.29 -10.23
C TYR A 316 -25.74 2.39 -11.45
N PHE A 317 -25.28 1.14 -11.38
CA PHE A 317 -25.29 0.23 -12.53
C PHE A 317 -26.09 -1.05 -12.29
N GLY A 318 -26.52 -1.31 -11.05
CA GLY A 318 -27.29 -2.51 -10.71
C GLY A 318 -26.45 -3.78 -10.60
N ILE A 319 -25.12 -3.65 -10.42
CA ILE A 319 -24.17 -4.76 -10.34
C ILE A 319 -23.93 -5.08 -8.86
N GLY A 320 -24.72 -5.99 -8.30
CA GLY A 320 -24.64 -6.39 -6.89
C GLY A 320 -23.45 -7.31 -6.57
N ASP A 321 -22.96 -8.06 -7.56
CA ASP A 321 -21.77 -8.92 -7.43
C ASP A 321 -20.79 -8.63 -8.57
N VAL A 322 -19.66 -8.03 -8.26
CA VAL A 322 -18.65 -7.65 -9.27
C VAL A 322 -17.93 -8.84 -9.90
N ARG A 323 -18.08 -10.06 -9.33
CA ARG A 323 -17.58 -11.29 -9.94
C ARG A 323 -18.30 -11.63 -11.25
N SER A 324 -19.51 -11.12 -11.43
CA SER A 324 -20.28 -11.30 -12.67
C SER A 324 -19.72 -10.51 -13.87
N LEU A 325 -18.82 -9.54 -13.63
CA LEU A 325 -18.26 -8.70 -14.67
C LEU A 325 -17.29 -9.44 -15.64
N ASP A 326 -16.88 -10.65 -15.30
CA ASP A 326 -16.04 -11.48 -16.20
C ASP A 326 -16.86 -12.31 -17.20
N ARG A 327 -18.15 -12.42 -16.98
CA ARG A 327 -19.03 -13.05 -17.97
C ARG A 327 -19.24 -11.99 -19.06
N ALA A 328 -18.64 -12.21 -20.23
CA ALA A 328 -18.96 -11.40 -21.41
C ALA A 328 -20.48 -11.30 -21.53
N PRO A 329 -21.05 -10.13 -21.87
CA PRO A 329 -22.45 -10.10 -22.26
C PRO A 329 -22.58 -11.02 -23.49
N GLU A 330 -23.46 -12.03 -23.38
CA GLU A 330 -23.93 -12.81 -24.52
C GLU A 330 -24.57 -11.91 -25.56
#